data_392d899ad25fc985375ec7a73e32c0d6
#
_entry.id   392d899ad25fc985375ec7a73e32c0d6
#
_cell.length_a   1.000
_cell.length_b   1.000
_cell.length_c   1.000
_cell.angle_alpha   90.00
_cell.angle_beta   90.00
_cell.angle_gamma   90.00
#
_symmetry.space_group_name_H-M   'P 1'
#
loop_
_entity.id
_entity.type
_entity.pdbx_description
1 polymer ?
#
loop_
_entity_poly.entity_id
_entity_poly.type
_entity_poly.pdbx_seq_one_letter_code
_entity_poly.pdbx_strand_id
1 'polypeptide(L)'
;KTRVVNGRPDNVNLYIFNETAEYAYHAYLTKSSLPPTVAVPKGACRIYCIGNLGYDMGEQTPAQLTQFCFQAADPEKDFPPRHATLLSQKLEVTIDRQTTLDIELERIFVLLSVNIKLDKTLDSDARILHVVPYNIPAKNMLFAENRLGGSGEVVAYPINDKSGSSLRSYYTSFYLLENIQNPVPTITDYRDRTAVLSPRYAAYVVVRVEIRGNLFDYRIYLGNGDPSDFSIRRNNHYQYIITIFGTNSSDYRISKTQVTFWSGHDEERYRNTLAWKAGAACGKLQILTERFDTGNEIQVSYKKVSGTFKSQWQMQYKRSKDSEYKNWQPGEWITVHDGNGLSNTFLKFINSDGETRWQTVNNYFT
;
A
#
# COMPACT_ATOMS: atom_id res chain seq x y z
N LYS A 1 -24.97 -3.42 -8.34
CA LYS A 1 -24.44 -2.56 -7.26
C LYS A 1 -22.98 -2.37 -7.53
N THR A 2 -22.59 -1.17 -7.94
CA THR A 2 -21.19 -0.79 -8.06
C THR A 2 -20.66 -0.69 -6.63
N ARG A 3 -19.94 -1.69 -6.18
CA ARG A 3 -19.23 -1.62 -4.92
C ARG A 3 -17.90 -0.94 -5.18
N VAL A 4 -17.94 0.37 -5.21
CA VAL A 4 -16.73 1.15 -5.07
C VAL A 4 -16.31 0.98 -3.63
N VAL A 5 -15.31 0.17 -3.45
CA VAL A 5 -14.60 0.06 -2.21
C VAL A 5 -13.77 1.33 -2.15
N ASN A 6 -14.26 2.42 -1.50
CA ASN A 6 -13.68 3.66 -1.05
C ASN A 6 -14.19 4.91 -1.62
N GLY A 7 -15.24 5.25 -1.22
CA GLY A 7 -15.78 6.45 -1.78
C GLY A 7 -16.02 6.28 -3.28
N ARG A 8 -17.05 6.84 -3.81
CA ARG A 8 -17.25 6.90 -5.25
C ARG A 8 -16.15 7.78 -5.83
N PRO A 9 -15.53 7.40 -6.97
CA PRO A 9 -14.64 8.32 -7.66
C PRO A 9 -15.36 9.63 -7.94
N ASP A 10 -14.63 10.74 -7.98
CA ASP A 10 -15.23 12.05 -8.24
C ASP A 10 -15.79 12.14 -9.67
N ASN A 11 -15.17 11.42 -10.58
CA ASN A 11 -15.60 11.29 -11.96
C ASN A 11 -15.18 9.95 -12.56
N VAL A 12 -15.91 9.49 -13.59
CA VAL A 12 -15.62 8.26 -14.35
C VAL A 12 -15.88 8.49 -15.83
N ASN A 13 -14.90 8.21 -16.68
CA ASN A 13 -15.12 7.94 -18.09
C ASN A 13 -15.50 6.47 -18.24
N LEU A 14 -16.74 6.22 -18.67
CA LEU A 14 -17.29 4.88 -18.89
C LEU A 14 -17.42 4.64 -20.37
N TYR A 15 -16.84 3.54 -20.86
CA TYR A 15 -16.98 3.08 -22.23
C TYR A 15 -17.51 1.65 -22.25
N ILE A 16 -18.45 1.39 -23.16
CA ILE A 16 -19.00 0.05 -23.39
C ILE A 16 -19.00 -0.22 -24.88
N PHE A 17 -18.41 -1.33 -25.28
CA PHE A 17 -18.37 -1.80 -26.66
C PHE A 17 -18.96 -3.21 -26.74
N ASN A 18 -19.68 -3.49 -27.83
CA ASN A 18 -20.01 -4.88 -28.18
C ASN A 18 -18.76 -5.60 -28.72
N GLU A 19 -18.88 -6.89 -29.01
CA GLU A 19 -17.77 -7.72 -29.48
C GLU A 19 -17.14 -7.20 -30.77
N THR A 20 -17.97 -6.74 -31.72
CA THR A 20 -17.53 -6.20 -33.03
C THR A 20 -17.08 -4.74 -32.97
N ALA A 21 -17.28 -4.07 -31.82
CA ALA A 21 -17.10 -2.64 -31.64
C ALA A 21 -17.99 -1.74 -32.55
N GLU A 22 -19.04 -2.31 -33.18
CA GLU A 22 -20.05 -1.56 -33.91
C GLU A 22 -20.97 -0.75 -32.99
N TYR A 23 -21.21 -1.25 -31.79
CA TYR A 23 -21.83 -0.50 -30.71
C TYR A 23 -20.76 0.11 -29.81
N ALA A 24 -20.83 1.42 -29.66
CA ALA A 24 -20.01 2.17 -28.74
C ALA A 24 -20.89 3.09 -27.88
N TYR A 25 -20.65 3.06 -26.59
CA TYR A 25 -21.25 3.98 -25.63
C TYR A 25 -20.14 4.63 -24.81
N HIS A 26 -20.23 5.94 -24.66
CA HIS A 26 -19.38 6.71 -23.80
C HIS A 26 -20.20 7.63 -22.89
N ALA A 27 -19.79 7.76 -21.64
CA ALA A 27 -20.31 8.78 -20.74
C ALA A 27 -19.23 9.24 -19.75
N TYR A 28 -19.16 10.54 -19.57
CA TYR A 28 -18.44 11.15 -18.46
C TYR A 28 -19.39 11.34 -17.28
N LEU A 29 -19.18 10.60 -16.23
CA LEU A 29 -20.04 10.54 -15.06
C LEU A 29 -19.37 11.24 -13.88
N THR A 30 -20.12 12.04 -13.17
CA THR A 30 -19.71 12.66 -11.91
C THR A 30 -20.23 11.85 -10.72
N LYS A 31 -19.72 12.12 -9.54
CA LYS A 31 -20.14 11.44 -8.30
C LYS A 31 -21.66 11.42 -8.10
N SER A 32 -22.35 12.47 -8.51
CA SER A 32 -23.81 12.60 -8.41
C SER A 32 -24.59 11.77 -9.43
N SER A 33 -23.98 11.41 -10.57
CA SER A 33 -24.60 10.62 -11.63
C SER A 33 -24.29 9.12 -11.58
N LEU A 34 -23.56 8.67 -10.56
CA LEU A 34 -23.27 7.26 -10.32
C LEU A 34 -24.29 6.63 -9.36
N PRO A 35 -24.72 5.35 -9.57
CA PRO A 35 -24.43 4.48 -10.73
C PRO A 35 -25.34 4.79 -11.92
N PRO A 36 -24.85 4.71 -13.17
CA PRO A 36 -25.67 4.91 -14.36
C PRO A 36 -26.51 3.67 -14.67
N THR A 37 -27.62 3.89 -15.41
CA THR A 37 -28.35 2.83 -16.09
C THR A 37 -28.17 3.03 -17.60
N VAL A 38 -27.67 2.00 -18.28
CA VAL A 38 -27.32 2.07 -19.69
C VAL A 38 -28.03 0.96 -20.45
N ALA A 39 -28.62 1.29 -21.59
CA ALA A 39 -29.14 0.30 -22.53
C ALA A 39 -28.01 -0.13 -23.46
N VAL A 40 -27.76 -1.43 -23.52
CA VAL A 40 -26.72 -2.04 -24.39
C VAL A 40 -27.29 -3.21 -25.17
N PRO A 41 -26.76 -3.53 -26.34
CA PRO A 41 -27.12 -4.73 -27.09
C PRO A 41 -26.83 -5.99 -26.26
N LYS A 42 -27.65 -7.05 -26.47
CA LYS A 42 -27.36 -8.37 -25.89
C LYS A 42 -26.10 -8.94 -26.54
N GLY A 43 -25.32 -9.66 -25.77
CA GLY A 43 -24.11 -10.32 -26.23
C GLY A 43 -22.87 -9.98 -25.39
N ALA A 44 -21.71 -10.33 -25.92
CA ALA A 44 -20.44 -10.02 -25.30
C ALA A 44 -20.15 -8.50 -25.36
N CYS A 45 -19.80 -7.93 -24.22
CA CYS A 45 -19.46 -6.53 -24.06
C CYS A 45 -18.10 -6.36 -23.40
N ARG A 46 -17.34 -5.37 -23.84
CA ARG A 46 -16.12 -4.88 -23.20
C ARG A 46 -16.40 -3.54 -22.56
N ILE A 47 -16.12 -3.45 -21.27
CA ILE A 47 -16.36 -2.25 -20.46
C ILE A 47 -15.01 -1.71 -20.00
N TYR A 48 -14.76 -0.43 -20.22
CA TYR A 48 -13.58 0.28 -19.73
C TYR A 48 -14.05 1.41 -18.83
N CYS A 49 -13.45 1.49 -17.64
CA CYS A 49 -13.70 2.55 -16.68
C CYS A 49 -12.41 3.24 -16.32
N ILE A 50 -12.40 4.58 -16.38
CA ILE A 50 -11.28 5.41 -15.91
C ILE A 50 -11.84 6.38 -14.89
N GLY A 51 -11.46 6.22 -13.64
CA GLY A 51 -11.89 7.06 -12.51
C GLY A 51 -10.87 8.12 -12.15
N ASN A 52 -11.37 9.27 -11.71
CA ASN A 52 -10.56 10.40 -11.23
C ASN A 52 -9.61 11.01 -12.28
N LEU A 53 -9.92 10.91 -13.55
CA LEU A 53 -9.14 11.56 -14.60
C LEU A 53 -9.32 13.10 -14.60
N GLY A 54 -10.47 13.57 -14.11
CA GLY A 54 -10.75 14.99 -13.97
C GLY A 54 -11.37 15.67 -15.19
N TYR A 55 -11.40 15.01 -16.34
CA TYR A 55 -11.98 15.54 -17.59
C TYR A 55 -12.62 14.44 -18.43
N ASP A 56 -13.50 14.87 -19.33
CA ASP A 56 -14.11 14.00 -20.34
C ASP A 56 -13.13 13.74 -21.48
N MET A 57 -12.82 12.45 -21.73
CA MET A 57 -11.94 12.05 -22.84
C MET A 57 -12.64 12.07 -24.21
N GLY A 58 -13.96 12.24 -24.25
CA GLY A 58 -14.74 12.10 -25.46
C GLY A 58 -14.77 10.67 -26.00
N GLU A 59 -15.20 10.52 -27.23
CA GLU A 59 -15.29 9.22 -27.91
C GLU A 59 -13.89 8.63 -28.12
N GLN A 60 -13.71 7.38 -27.76
CA GLN A 60 -12.48 6.62 -27.92
C GLN A 60 -12.77 5.26 -28.51
N THR A 61 -11.88 4.73 -29.30
CA THR A 61 -11.91 3.33 -29.74
C THR A 61 -11.26 2.41 -28.71
N PRO A 62 -11.58 1.09 -28.70
CA PRO A 62 -10.89 0.12 -27.84
C PRO A 62 -9.35 0.13 -27.99
N ALA A 63 -8.86 0.38 -29.21
CA ALA A 63 -7.43 0.46 -29.50
C ALA A 63 -6.78 1.68 -28.82
N GLN A 64 -7.43 2.85 -28.91
CA GLN A 64 -6.98 4.08 -28.24
C GLN A 64 -6.98 3.91 -26.71
N LEU A 65 -8.05 3.34 -26.14
CA LEU A 65 -8.12 3.07 -24.70
C LEU A 65 -7.01 2.12 -24.24
N THR A 66 -6.73 1.06 -25.01
CA THR A 66 -5.66 0.11 -24.69
C THR A 66 -4.27 0.77 -24.71
N GLN A 67 -4.08 1.78 -25.55
CA GLN A 67 -2.82 2.53 -25.63
C GLN A 67 -2.74 3.71 -24.66
N PHE A 68 -3.85 4.04 -24.00
CA PHE A 68 -3.87 5.14 -23.07
C PHE A 68 -3.00 4.84 -21.85
N CYS A 69 -2.08 5.75 -21.55
CA CYS A 69 -1.14 5.59 -20.45
C CYS A 69 -1.04 6.86 -19.61
N PHE A 70 -0.81 6.67 -18.33
CA PHE A 70 -0.33 7.71 -17.44
C PHE A 70 1.18 7.88 -17.65
N GLN A 71 1.66 9.11 -17.68
CA GLN A 71 3.08 9.43 -17.80
C GLN A 71 3.49 10.36 -16.65
N ALA A 72 4.57 10.01 -15.96
CA ALA A 72 5.19 10.84 -14.94
C ALA A 72 6.60 11.23 -15.39
N ALA A 73 6.90 12.53 -15.34
CA ALA A 73 8.25 13.07 -15.53
C ALA A 73 8.83 13.55 -14.19
N ASP A 74 7.98 14.11 -13.33
CA ASP A 74 8.34 14.63 -12.01
C ASP A 74 7.41 14.03 -10.94
N PRO A 75 7.92 13.12 -10.08
CA PRO A 75 7.08 12.45 -9.09
C PRO A 75 6.43 13.40 -8.08
N GLU A 76 7.03 14.56 -7.81
CA GLU A 76 6.48 15.53 -6.84
C GLU A 76 5.29 16.30 -7.42
N LYS A 77 5.24 16.45 -8.74
CA LYS A 77 4.18 17.22 -9.42
C LYS A 77 3.14 16.33 -10.09
N ASP A 78 3.59 15.21 -10.69
CA ASP A 78 2.75 14.41 -11.56
C ASP A 78 1.95 13.36 -10.79
N PHE A 79 2.39 12.95 -9.59
CA PHE A 79 1.63 12.03 -8.78
C PHE A 79 0.51 12.77 -8.03
N PRO A 80 -0.74 12.39 -8.27
CA PRO A 80 -1.87 13.04 -7.63
C PRO A 80 -1.87 12.80 -6.12
N PRO A 81 -2.54 13.67 -5.36
CA PRO A 81 -2.81 13.41 -3.95
C PRO A 81 -3.50 12.07 -3.76
N ARG A 82 -3.30 11.42 -2.61
CA ARG A 82 -3.76 10.06 -2.31
C ARG A 82 -5.25 9.82 -2.58
N HIS A 83 -6.09 10.81 -2.31
CA HIS A 83 -7.54 10.75 -2.51
C HIS A 83 -8.00 10.98 -3.94
N ALA A 84 -7.13 11.51 -4.81
CA ALA A 84 -7.40 11.80 -6.20
C ALA A 84 -6.63 10.89 -7.17
N THR A 85 -6.23 9.68 -6.71
CA THR A 85 -5.48 8.74 -7.54
C THR A 85 -6.30 8.27 -8.73
N LEU A 86 -5.64 8.20 -9.89
CA LEU A 86 -6.22 7.66 -11.11
C LEU A 86 -6.56 6.17 -10.93
N LEU A 87 -7.76 5.82 -11.34
CA LEU A 87 -8.32 4.47 -11.22
C LEU A 87 -8.62 3.91 -12.60
N SER A 88 -8.52 2.61 -12.78
CA SER A 88 -8.91 1.96 -14.03
C SER A 88 -9.48 0.56 -13.80
N GLN A 89 -10.36 0.12 -14.70
CA GLN A 89 -10.80 -1.27 -14.77
C GLN A 89 -11.28 -1.60 -16.18
N LYS A 90 -10.92 -2.78 -16.66
CA LYS A 90 -11.45 -3.38 -17.87
C LYS A 90 -12.18 -4.65 -17.52
N LEU A 91 -13.38 -4.82 -18.04
CA LEU A 91 -14.22 -6.01 -17.86
C LEU A 91 -14.67 -6.55 -19.22
N GLU A 92 -14.76 -7.86 -19.31
CA GLU A 92 -15.43 -8.56 -20.40
C GLU A 92 -16.60 -9.33 -19.80
N VAL A 93 -17.81 -9.07 -20.28
CA VAL A 93 -19.05 -9.61 -19.71
C VAL A 93 -20.05 -9.89 -20.82
N THR A 94 -20.83 -10.97 -20.65
CA THR A 94 -21.96 -11.27 -21.54
C THR A 94 -23.25 -10.76 -20.90
N ILE A 95 -23.99 -9.94 -21.63
CA ILE A 95 -25.26 -9.35 -21.19
C ILE A 95 -26.39 -9.97 -22.03
N ASP A 96 -27.22 -10.78 -21.39
CA ASP A 96 -28.39 -11.45 -22.03
C ASP A 96 -29.72 -10.92 -21.49
N ARG A 97 -29.69 -10.26 -20.34
CA ARG A 97 -30.84 -9.70 -19.62
C ARG A 97 -30.43 -8.47 -18.82
N GLN A 98 -31.40 -7.83 -18.20
CA GLN A 98 -31.08 -6.75 -17.25
C GLN A 98 -30.15 -7.25 -16.15
N THR A 99 -28.97 -6.64 -16.08
CA THR A 99 -27.86 -7.07 -15.23
C THR A 99 -27.34 -5.89 -14.43
N THR A 100 -27.06 -6.12 -13.15
CA THR A 100 -26.32 -5.16 -12.31
C THR A 100 -24.88 -5.64 -12.22
N LEU A 101 -23.94 -4.79 -12.57
CA LEU A 101 -22.52 -5.06 -12.50
C LEU A 101 -21.89 -4.26 -11.36
N ASP A 102 -21.17 -4.94 -10.50
CA ASP A 102 -20.29 -4.30 -9.53
C ASP A 102 -18.89 -4.22 -10.15
N ILE A 103 -18.42 -3.00 -10.41
CA ILE A 103 -17.13 -2.73 -11.04
C ILE A 103 -16.17 -2.20 -9.97
N GLU A 104 -15.18 -2.98 -9.64
CA GLU A 104 -14.11 -2.59 -8.73
C GLU A 104 -13.00 -1.90 -9.53
N LEU A 105 -12.79 -0.60 -9.26
CA LEU A 105 -11.73 0.16 -9.92
C LEU A 105 -10.42 0.02 -9.14
N GLU A 106 -9.33 -0.22 -9.86
CA GLU A 106 -7.99 -0.37 -9.31
C GLU A 106 -7.17 0.90 -9.50
N ARG A 107 -6.41 1.29 -8.48
CA ARG A 107 -5.41 2.36 -8.63
C ARG A 107 -4.32 1.91 -9.57
N ILE A 108 -3.90 2.79 -10.46
CA ILE A 108 -2.77 2.50 -11.35
C ILE A 108 -1.41 2.62 -10.64
N PHE A 109 -1.38 3.13 -9.42
CA PHE A 109 -0.18 3.35 -8.63
C PHE A 109 0.10 2.22 -7.65
N VAL A 110 1.37 2.17 -7.26
CA VAL A 110 1.90 1.39 -6.14
C VAL A 110 2.21 2.36 -5.01
N LEU A 111 1.84 2.03 -3.78
CA LEU A 111 2.32 2.73 -2.60
C LEU A 111 3.48 1.94 -1.98
N LEU A 112 4.61 2.58 -1.80
CA LEU A 112 5.76 2.03 -1.08
C LEU A 112 5.99 2.80 0.21
N SER A 113 5.99 2.12 1.34
CA SER A 113 6.38 2.65 2.64
C SER A 113 7.65 1.96 3.12
N VAL A 114 8.65 2.75 3.50
CA VAL A 114 9.95 2.24 3.93
C VAL A 114 10.24 2.78 5.32
N ASN A 115 10.43 1.88 6.28
CA ASN A 115 10.87 2.20 7.63
C ASN A 115 12.28 1.65 7.83
N ILE A 116 13.26 2.52 7.98
CA ILE A 116 14.67 2.18 8.09
C ILE A 116 15.12 2.45 9.51
N LYS A 117 15.88 1.51 10.06
CA LYS A 117 16.51 1.64 11.37
C LYS A 117 17.99 1.24 11.27
N LEU A 118 18.85 2.02 11.89
CA LEU A 118 20.22 1.62 12.15
C LEU A 118 20.26 0.82 13.43
N ASP A 119 20.90 -0.36 13.40
CA ASP A 119 21.06 -1.17 14.60
C ASP A 119 21.88 -0.42 15.67
N LYS A 120 21.58 -0.71 16.92
CA LYS A 120 22.27 -0.11 18.06
C LYS A 120 23.75 -0.48 18.18
N THR A 121 24.18 -1.55 17.51
CA THR A 121 25.58 -1.98 17.46
C THR A 121 26.43 -1.15 16.52
N LEU A 122 25.81 -0.37 15.62
CA LEU A 122 26.51 0.59 14.80
C LEU A 122 26.97 1.80 15.62
N ASP A 123 28.07 2.40 15.21
CA ASP A 123 28.64 3.58 15.84
C ASP A 123 27.58 4.67 16.08
N SER A 124 27.76 5.44 17.13
CA SER A 124 26.82 6.49 17.52
C SER A 124 26.69 7.62 16.50
N ASP A 125 27.71 7.82 15.66
CA ASP A 125 27.74 8.81 14.57
C ASP A 125 27.08 8.30 13.28
N ALA A 126 26.74 7.00 13.21
CA ALA A 126 26.06 6.44 12.05
C ALA A 126 24.69 7.11 11.83
N ARG A 127 24.41 7.56 10.59
CA ARG A 127 23.20 8.27 10.25
C ARG A 127 22.69 7.93 8.85
N ILE A 128 21.38 7.99 8.67
CA ILE A 128 20.71 7.83 7.38
C ILE A 128 20.75 9.17 6.64
N LEU A 129 21.22 9.17 5.41
CA LEU A 129 21.32 10.38 4.60
C LEU A 129 20.14 10.54 3.66
N HIS A 130 19.75 9.48 2.94
CA HIS A 130 18.57 9.49 2.07
C HIS A 130 18.09 8.10 1.70
N VAL A 131 16.88 8.07 1.16
CA VAL A 131 16.24 6.87 0.57
C VAL A 131 15.63 7.28 -0.76
N VAL A 132 15.97 6.57 -1.83
CA VAL A 132 15.55 6.91 -3.18
C VAL A 132 15.16 5.65 -3.96
N PRO A 133 13.96 5.60 -4.59
CA PRO A 133 13.57 4.54 -5.51
C PRO A 133 14.28 4.68 -6.86
N TYR A 134 14.56 3.54 -7.47
CA TYR A 134 15.17 3.42 -8.81
C TYR A 134 14.46 2.36 -9.65
N ASN A 135 14.66 2.43 -10.96
CA ASN A 135 14.05 1.53 -11.95
C ASN A 135 12.52 1.55 -11.90
N ILE A 136 11.95 2.72 -11.69
CA ILE A 136 10.51 2.92 -11.75
C ILE A 136 10.17 3.43 -13.15
N PRO A 137 9.26 2.75 -13.90
CA PRO A 137 8.86 3.19 -15.22
C PRO A 137 8.27 4.60 -15.20
N ALA A 138 8.50 5.39 -16.24
CA ALA A 138 7.91 6.72 -16.40
C ALA A 138 6.48 6.65 -16.95
N LYS A 139 6.05 5.50 -17.48
CA LYS A 139 4.72 5.29 -18.06
C LYS A 139 4.03 4.12 -17.39
N ASN A 140 2.71 4.21 -17.28
CA ASN A 140 1.87 3.13 -16.81
C ASN A 140 0.60 3.01 -17.68
N MET A 141 0.47 1.88 -18.37
CA MET A 141 -0.73 1.57 -19.17
C MET A 141 -1.92 1.35 -18.23
N LEU A 142 -3.07 1.95 -18.53
CA LEU A 142 -4.23 1.82 -17.66
C LEU A 142 -4.86 0.41 -17.72
N PHE A 143 -4.82 -0.23 -18.87
CA PHE A 143 -5.55 -1.48 -19.14
C PHE A 143 -4.64 -2.65 -19.53
N ALA A 144 -3.34 -2.52 -19.31
CA ALA A 144 -2.35 -3.58 -19.54
C ALA A 144 -1.31 -3.58 -18.43
N GLU A 145 -0.63 -4.71 -18.25
CA GLU A 145 0.53 -4.82 -17.36
C GLU A 145 1.64 -3.88 -17.83
N ASN A 146 2.35 -3.31 -16.88
CA ASN A 146 3.45 -2.42 -17.15
C ASN A 146 4.78 -3.07 -16.75
N ARG A 147 5.77 -2.96 -17.64
CA ARG A 147 7.13 -3.51 -17.49
C ARG A 147 8.16 -2.48 -17.88
N LEU A 148 9.17 -2.35 -17.06
CA LEU A 148 10.41 -1.72 -17.49
C LEU A 148 11.28 -2.77 -18.18
N GLY A 149 11.68 -2.49 -19.42
CA GLY A 149 12.53 -3.37 -20.21
C GLY A 149 13.21 -2.60 -21.32
N GLY A 150 14.42 -2.99 -21.67
CA GLY A 150 15.19 -2.32 -22.74
C GLY A 150 15.58 -0.88 -22.38
N SER A 151 15.35 0.04 -23.30
CA SER A 151 15.61 1.48 -23.14
C SER A 151 14.42 2.26 -22.58
N GLY A 152 13.54 1.61 -21.80
CA GLY A 152 12.39 2.26 -21.21
C GLY A 152 12.76 3.47 -20.34
N GLU A 153 11.94 4.51 -20.43
CA GLU A 153 12.11 5.71 -19.60
C GLU A 153 11.78 5.41 -18.13
N VAL A 154 12.61 5.94 -17.25
CA VAL A 154 12.43 5.82 -15.79
C VAL A 154 12.15 7.17 -15.17
N VAL A 155 11.37 7.17 -14.09
CA VAL A 155 11.15 8.35 -13.25
C VAL A 155 12.38 8.55 -12.35
N ALA A 156 12.87 9.76 -12.29
CA ALA A 156 13.91 10.18 -11.36
C ALA A 156 13.26 10.77 -10.10
N TYR A 157 13.43 10.10 -8.96
CA TYR A 157 12.95 10.61 -7.68
C TYR A 157 13.95 11.60 -7.09
N PRO A 158 13.48 12.72 -6.49
CA PRO A 158 14.35 13.70 -5.88
C PRO A 158 15.07 13.09 -4.67
N ILE A 159 16.31 13.50 -4.48
CA ILE A 159 17.10 13.14 -3.30
C ILE A 159 16.72 14.09 -2.17
N ASN A 160 15.94 13.61 -1.20
CA ASN A 160 15.66 14.33 0.02
C ASN A 160 16.82 14.11 1.00
N ASP A 161 17.85 14.94 0.90
CA ASP A 161 19.07 14.83 1.69
C ASP A 161 18.81 15.15 3.16
N LYS A 162 19.18 14.24 4.05
CA LYS A 162 19.10 14.33 5.50
C LYS A 162 20.47 14.46 6.18
N SER A 163 21.52 14.79 5.42
CA SER A 163 22.90 14.90 5.94
C SER A 163 23.04 15.87 7.11
N GLY A 164 22.18 16.91 7.17
CA GLY A 164 22.12 17.85 8.29
C GLY A 164 21.47 17.32 9.58
N SER A 165 21.03 16.04 9.61
CA SER A 165 20.36 15.42 10.74
C SER A 165 21.08 14.15 11.21
N SER A 166 20.95 13.80 12.50
CA SER A 166 21.53 12.58 13.09
C SER A 166 20.50 11.44 13.10
N LEU A 167 19.81 11.20 11.99
CA LEU A 167 18.72 10.23 11.91
C LEU A 167 19.24 8.79 11.97
N ARG A 168 18.89 8.06 13.01
CA ARG A 168 19.10 6.61 13.15
C ARG A 168 17.87 5.79 12.78
N SER A 169 16.74 6.46 12.58
CA SER A 169 15.50 5.87 12.07
C SER A 169 14.84 6.87 11.13
N TYR A 170 14.36 6.37 9.99
CA TYR A 170 13.71 7.20 8.99
C TYR A 170 12.56 6.46 8.36
N TYR A 171 11.40 7.11 8.32
CA TYR A 171 10.21 6.62 7.61
C TYR A 171 9.93 7.53 6.43
N THR A 172 9.65 6.92 5.29
CA THR A 172 9.23 7.63 4.09
C THR A 172 8.28 6.77 3.27
N SER A 173 7.50 7.42 2.39
CA SER A 173 6.63 6.72 1.45
C SER A 173 6.73 7.35 0.07
N PHE A 174 6.51 6.53 -0.96
CA PHE A 174 6.57 6.89 -2.36
C PHE A 174 5.38 6.33 -3.11
N TYR A 175 4.82 7.11 -4.02
CA TYR A 175 4.03 6.56 -5.11
C TYR A 175 4.97 6.06 -6.18
N LEU A 176 4.74 4.86 -6.68
CA LEU A 176 5.51 4.25 -7.75
C LEU A 176 4.54 3.83 -8.86
N LEU A 177 5.06 3.65 -10.06
CA LEU A 177 4.35 3.00 -11.15
C LEU A 177 4.69 1.50 -11.16
N GLU A 178 3.74 0.71 -11.68
CA GLU A 178 3.87 -0.74 -11.78
C GLU A 178 5.10 -1.12 -12.60
N ASN A 179 5.83 -2.12 -12.11
CA ASN A 179 6.95 -2.73 -12.81
C ASN A 179 6.93 -4.24 -12.63
N ILE A 180 6.33 -4.95 -13.58
CA ILE A 180 6.26 -6.40 -13.57
C ILE A 180 7.56 -6.97 -14.10
N GLN A 181 8.19 -7.87 -13.36
CA GLN A 181 9.41 -8.58 -13.76
C GLN A 181 9.17 -10.09 -13.75
N ASN A 182 9.93 -10.80 -14.55
CA ASN A 182 9.88 -12.26 -14.48
C ASN A 182 10.51 -12.72 -13.15
N PRO A 183 9.93 -13.71 -12.48
CA PRO A 183 10.53 -14.28 -11.29
C PRO A 183 11.89 -14.94 -11.64
N VAL A 184 12.78 -14.99 -10.65
CA VAL A 184 14.09 -15.67 -10.75
C VAL A 184 14.09 -16.85 -9.78
N PRO A 185 13.62 -18.05 -10.20
CA PRO A 185 13.38 -19.19 -9.29
C PRO A 185 14.65 -19.71 -8.59
N THR A 186 15.82 -19.36 -9.11
CA THR A 186 17.11 -19.70 -8.47
C THR A 186 17.43 -18.87 -7.25
N ILE A 187 16.74 -17.75 -7.06
CA ILE A 187 16.87 -16.92 -5.85
C ILE A 187 15.85 -17.38 -4.83
N THR A 188 16.32 -18.10 -3.83
CA THR A 188 15.48 -18.65 -2.74
C THR A 188 15.71 -17.93 -1.40
N ASP A 189 16.71 -17.06 -1.32
CA ASP A 189 17.05 -16.25 -0.16
C ASP A 189 17.18 -14.77 -0.56
N TYR A 190 16.73 -13.88 0.32
CA TYR A 190 16.85 -12.43 0.10
C TYR A 190 18.30 -11.95 0.01
N ARG A 191 19.27 -12.67 0.62
CA ARG A 191 20.69 -12.40 0.52
C ARG A 191 21.22 -12.52 -0.92
N ASP A 192 20.57 -13.35 -1.73
CA ASP A 192 20.93 -13.56 -3.13
C ASP A 192 20.36 -12.50 -4.07
N ARG A 193 19.55 -11.58 -3.56
CA ARG A 193 19.00 -10.44 -4.33
C ARG A 193 20.08 -9.37 -4.55
N THR A 194 21.15 -9.75 -5.19
CA THR A 194 22.29 -8.89 -5.53
C THR A 194 22.10 -8.24 -6.91
N ALA A 195 22.91 -7.23 -7.20
CA ALA A 195 22.86 -6.56 -8.50
C ALA A 195 23.23 -7.48 -9.68
N VAL A 196 23.96 -8.58 -9.41
CA VAL A 196 24.39 -9.55 -10.43
C VAL A 196 23.31 -10.58 -10.73
N LEU A 197 22.58 -11.03 -9.69
CA LEU A 197 21.60 -12.11 -9.82
C LEU A 197 20.18 -11.60 -10.07
N SER A 198 19.88 -10.38 -9.65
CA SER A 198 18.54 -9.78 -9.80
C SER A 198 18.29 -9.29 -11.24
N PRO A 199 17.03 -9.25 -11.71
CA PRO A 199 16.71 -8.71 -13.02
C PRO A 199 17.21 -7.26 -13.16
N ARG A 200 17.82 -6.96 -14.30
CA ARG A 200 18.45 -5.67 -14.58
C ARG A 200 17.51 -4.48 -14.37
N TYR A 201 16.23 -4.66 -14.68
CA TYR A 201 15.22 -3.61 -14.64
C TYR A 201 14.28 -3.72 -13.43
N ALA A 202 14.58 -4.61 -12.49
CA ALA A 202 13.81 -4.71 -11.25
C ALA A 202 13.88 -3.42 -10.45
N ALA A 203 12.73 -3.02 -9.87
CA ALA A 203 12.65 -1.85 -9.01
C ALA A 203 13.40 -2.09 -7.69
N TYR A 204 14.10 -1.08 -7.21
CA TYR A 204 14.79 -1.12 -5.93
C TYR A 204 14.83 0.25 -5.26
N VAL A 205 15.11 0.27 -3.96
CA VAL A 205 15.46 1.49 -3.24
C VAL A 205 16.94 1.47 -2.88
N VAL A 206 17.57 2.64 -2.89
CA VAL A 206 18.90 2.86 -2.32
C VAL A 206 18.72 3.61 -1.01
N VAL A 207 19.26 3.02 0.05
CA VAL A 207 19.42 3.67 1.35
C VAL A 207 20.87 4.07 1.50
N ARG A 208 21.15 5.38 1.55
CA ARG A 208 22.49 5.89 1.83
C ARG A 208 22.67 6.16 3.31
N VAL A 209 23.73 5.62 3.85
CA VAL A 209 24.09 5.76 5.27
C VAL A 209 25.54 6.21 5.37
N GLU A 210 25.83 7.09 6.30
CA GLU A 210 27.18 7.43 6.72
C GLU A 210 27.52 6.68 8.01
N ILE A 211 28.68 6.01 8.02
CA ILE A 211 29.21 5.30 9.19
C ILE A 211 30.70 5.63 9.29
N ARG A 212 31.14 6.23 10.39
CA ARG A 212 32.55 6.67 10.58
C ARG A 212 33.06 7.55 9.45
N GLY A 213 32.22 8.48 8.97
CA GLY A 213 32.58 9.36 7.86
C GLY A 213 32.63 8.70 6.48
N ASN A 214 32.34 7.40 6.37
CA ASN A 214 32.26 6.69 5.08
C ASN A 214 30.82 6.53 4.63
N LEU A 215 30.60 6.63 3.32
CA LEU A 215 29.29 6.49 2.70
C LEU A 215 29.07 5.06 2.22
N PHE A 216 27.89 4.51 2.56
CA PHE A 216 27.47 3.17 2.17
C PHE A 216 26.10 3.24 1.50
N ASP A 217 25.99 2.65 0.31
CA ASP A 217 24.73 2.52 -0.42
C ASP A 217 24.21 1.08 -0.31
N TYR A 218 23.04 0.94 0.28
CA TYR A 218 22.34 -0.33 0.42
C TYR A 218 21.23 -0.43 -0.62
N ARG A 219 21.42 -1.30 -1.60
CA ARG A 219 20.41 -1.58 -2.62
C ARG A 219 19.46 -2.65 -2.12
N ILE A 220 18.17 -2.34 -2.10
CA ILE A 220 17.11 -3.23 -1.62
C ILE A 220 16.08 -3.37 -2.73
N TYR A 221 16.04 -4.56 -3.35
CA TYR A 221 15.09 -4.85 -4.41
C TYR A 221 13.68 -5.02 -3.89
N LEU A 222 12.71 -4.48 -4.63
CA LEU A 222 11.30 -4.55 -4.30
C LEU A 222 10.67 -5.84 -4.86
N GLY A 223 9.58 -6.28 -4.25
CA GLY A 223 8.81 -7.47 -4.63
C GLY A 223 7.78 -7.82 -3.56
N ASN A 224 7.02 -8.89 -3.75
CA ASN A 224 5.86 -9.23 -2.93
C ASN A 224 6.16 -10.00 -1.63
N GLY A 225 7.42 -10.16 -1.25
CA GLY A 225 7.81 -10.94 -0.07
C GLY A 225 8.31 -12.35 -0.40
N ASP A 226 8.27 -12.77 -1.66
CA ASP A 226 8.96 -13.94 -2.17
C ASP A 226 10.35 -13.53 -2.68
N PRO A 227 11.45 -14.19 -2.27
CA PRO A 227 12.79 -13.86 -2.74
C PRO A 227 12.94 -13.88 -4.26
N SER A 228 12.21 -14.75 -4.95
CA SER A 228 12.25 -14.90 -6.41
C SER A 228 11.45 -13.83 -7.17
N ASP A 229 10.48 -13.15 -6.54
CA ASP A 229 9.62 -12.16 -7.18
C ASP A 229 10.18 -10.74 -7.05
N PHE A 230 10.36 -10.08 -8.18
CA PHE A 230 10.85 -8.71 -8.32
C PHE A 230 9.80 -7.74 -8.85
N SER A 231 8.55 -8.17 -8.89
CA SER A 231 7.44 -7.35 -9.40
C SER A 231 6.89 -6.42 -8.35
N ILE A 232 6.66 -5.18 -8.72
CA ILE A 232 5.76 -4.27 -8.01
C ILE A 232 4.50 -4.06 -8.83
N ARG A 233 3.35 -4.41 -8.24
CA ARG A 233 2.05 -4.41 -8.92
C ARG A 233 1.22 -3.22 -8.47
N ARG A 234 0.50 -2.61 -9.43
CA ARG A 234 -0.47 -1.54 -9.15
C ARG A 234 -1.47 -1.97 -8.08
N ASN A 235 -2.13 -1.02 -7.47
CA ASN A 235 -3.13 -1.23 -6.42
C ASN A 235 -2.63 -1.98 -5.19
N ASN A 236 -1.29 -2.06 -4.98
CA ASN A 236 -0.67 -2.68 -3.81
C ASN A 236 0.09 -1.68 -2.96
N HIS A 237 0.07 -1.91 -1.67
CA HIS A 237 0.89 -1.20 -0.69
C HIS A 237 2.01 -2.12 -0.20
N TYR A 238 3.24 -1.75 -0.50
CA TYR A 238 4.45 -2.44 -0.08
C TYR A 238 5.04 -1.76 1.15
N GLN A 239 5.17 -2.50 2.24
CA GLN A 239 5.76 -2.00 3.47
C GLN A 239 7.06 -2.73 3.76
N TYR A 240 8.17 -2.00 3.81
CA TYR A 240 9.49 -2.52 4.11
C TYR A 240 9.98 -2.01 5.46
N ILE A 241 10.34 -2.93 6.35
CA ILE A 241 11.08 -2.62 7.56
C ILE A 241 12.51 -3.12 7.35
N ILE A 242 13.45 -2.19 7.32
CA ILE A 242 14.85 -2.42 6.99
C ILE A 242 15.68 -2.10 8.22
N THR A 243 16.47 -3.07 8.69
CA THR A 243 17.44 -2.85 9.75
C THR A 243 18.85 -3.00 9.20
N ILE A 244 19.68 -1.97 9.34
CA ILE A 244 21.06 -1.97 8.88
C ILE A 244 21.96 -2.30 10.07
N PHE A 245 22.65 -3.45 10.02
CA PHE A 245 23.48 -3.98 11.09
C PHE A 245 24.98 -3.72 10.91
N GLY A 246 25.41 -3.41 9.70
CA GLY A 246 26.83 -3.27 9.40
C GLY A 246 27.09 -2.70 8.02
N THR A 247 28.36 -2.69 7.63
CA THR A 247 28.83 -2.14 6.37
C THR A 247 28.79 -3.14 5.21
N ASN A 248 28.52 -4.42 5.49
CA ASN A 248 28.45 -5.44 4.46
C ASN A 248 27.16 -5.29 3.65
N SER A 249 27.27 -5.10 2.33
CA SER A 249 26.14 -4.91 1.42
C SER A 249 25.34 -6.19 1.17
N SER A 250 25.90 -7.36 1.44
CA SER A 250 25.24 -8.66 1.26
C SER A 250 24.47 -9.16 2.49
N ASP A 251 24.53 -8.44 3.62
CA ASP A 251 23.79 -8.84 4.82
C ASP A 251 22.29 -8.74 4.60
N TYR A 252 21.57 -9.74 5.12
CA TYR A 252 20.12 -9.76 5.15
C TYR A 252 19.59 -8.62 6.02
N ARG A 253 18.94 -7.63 5.39
CA ARG A 253 18.52 -6.38 6.04
C ARG A 253 17.03 -6.19 6.14
N ILE A 254 16.28 -6.98 5.37
CA ILE A 254 14.83 -6.90 5.41
C ILE A 254 14.34 -7.72 6.58
N SER A 255 14.03 -7.06 7.69
CA SER A 255 13.47 -7.73 8.87
C SER A 255 12.00 -8.10 8.69
N LYS A 256 11.28 -7.40 7.82
CA LYS A 256 9.88 -7.67 7.48
C LYS A 256 9.49 -6.99 6.17
N THR A 257 8.90 -7.76 5.27
CA THR A 257 8.16 -7.24 4.12
C THR A 257 6.69 -7.58 4.31
N GLN A 258 5.83 -6.60 4.17
CA GLN A 258 4.40 -6.79 4.17
C GLN A 258 3.83 -6.20 2.89
N VAL A 259 3.15 -7.02 2.12
CA VAL A 259 2.38 -6.59 0.95
C VAL A 259 0.91 -6.69 1.29
N THR A 260 0.21 -5.59 1.12
CA THR A 260 -1.25 -5.55 1.29
C THR A 260 -1.87 -5.02 0.02
N PHE A 261 -3.04 -5.53 -0.35
CA PHE A 261 -3.82 -4.88 -1.38
C PHE A 261 -4.17 -3.48 -0.88
N TRP A 262 -3.84 -2.51 -1.69
CA TRP A 262 -4.31 -1.18 -1.47
C TRP A 262 -5.78 -1.12 -1.89
N SER A 263 -6.62 -1.63 -0.99
CA SER A 263 -8.05 -1.53 -1.19
C SER A 263 -8.38 -0.06 -1.36
N GLY A 264 -9.01 0.25 -2.46
CA GLY A 264 -9.32 1.58 -2.92
C GLY A 264 -10.17 2.45 -2.01
N HIS A 265 -10.36 2.14 -0.73
CA HIS A 265 -10.95 3.01 0.27
C HIS A 265 -9.94 3.98 0.82
N ASP A 266 -10.37 5.16 1.12
CA ASP A 266 -9.71 6.03 2.05
C ASP A 266 -9.45 5.34 3.44
N GLU A 267 -9.68 4.04 3.52
CA GLU A 267 -9.48 3.15 4.66
C GLU A 267 -8.30 2.24 4.40
N GLU A 268 -7.16 2.51 4.98
CA GLU A 268 -6.07 1.54 5.07
C GLU A 268 -6.36 0.56 6.20
N ARG A 269 -6.60 -0.71 5.83
CA ARG A 269 -6.74 -1.78 6.83
C ARG A 269 -5.38 -2.36 7.16
N TYR A 270 -4.87 -2.04 8.31
CA TYR A 270 -3.66 -2.64 8.86
C TYR A 270 -4.02 -3.81 9.77
N ARG A 271 -3.41 -4.97 9.51
CA ARG A 271 -3.56 -6.14 10.39
C ARG A 271 -2.27 -6.33 11.17
N ASN A 272 -2.29 -5.97 12.45
CA ASN A 272 -1.20 -6.26 13.36
C ASN A 272 -1.58 -7.45 14.25
N THR A 273 -0.64 -8.39 14.40
CA THR A 273 -0.81 -9.53 15.31
C THR A 273 0.03 -9.29 16.54
N LEU A 274 -0.63 -9.14 17.68
CA LEU A 274 0.02 -9.07 18.98
C LEU A 274 0.10 -10.46 19.60
N ALA A 275 1.29 -10.87 20.00
CA ALA A 275 1.48 -12.07 20.79
C ALA A 275 1.58 -11.68 22.27
N TRP A 276 0.70 -12.27 23.09
CA TRP A 276 0.64 -12.04 24.51
C TRP A 276 1.01 -13.33 25.25
N LYS A 277 1.89 -13.21 26.24
CA LYS A 277 2.14 -14.29 27.18
C LYS A 277 1.51 -13.88 28.52
N ALA A 278 0.56 -14.69 28.97
CA ALA A 278 -0.01 -14.59 30.30
C ALA A 278 0.28 -15.91 31.03
N GLY A 279 1.24 -15.93 31.92
CA GLY A 279 1.70 -17.15 32.59
C GLY A 279 2.18 -18.21 31.58
N ALA A 280 1.70 -19.46 31.70
CA ALA A 280 2.01 -20.53 30.76
C ALA A 280 1.13 -20.52 29.49
N ALA A 281 0.20 -19.58 29.34
CA ALA A 281 -0.68 -19.47 28.18
C ALA A 281 -0.14 -18.43 27.18
N CYS A 282 -0.17 -18.78 25.90
CA CYS A 282 0.22 -17.90 24.82
C CYS A 282 -0.93 -17.80 23.81
N GLY A 283 -1.31 -16.60 23.46
CA GLY A 283 -2.33 -16.35 22.46
C GLY A 283 -1.95 -15.21 21.52
N LYS A 284 -2.56 -15.19 20.35
CA LYS A 284 -2.42 -14.11 19.36
C LYS A 284 -3.74 -13.38 19.23
N LEU A 285 -3.69 -12.07 19.39
CA LEU A 285 -4.78 -11.16 19.07
C LEU A 285 -4.45 -10.45 17.76
N GLN A 286 -5.41 -10.37 16.87
CA GLN A 286 -5.30 -9.56 15.69
C GLN A 286 -5.97 -8.22 15.95
N ILE A 287 -5.22 -7.13 15.89
CA ILE A 287 -5.76 -5.78 15.88
C ILE A 287 -6.00 -5.41 14.43
N LEU A 288 -7.23 -5.09 14.12
CA LEU A 288 -7.66 -4.56 12.84
C LEU A 288 -7.68 -3.04 12.95
N THR A 289 -7.09 -2.38 11.99
CA THR A 289 -7.06 -0.92 11.94
C THR A 289 -7.73 -0.47 10.66
N GLU A 290 -8.64 0.47 10.78
CA GLU A 290 -9.22 1.21 9.67
C GLU A 290 -8.80 2.68 9.79
N ARG A 291 -8.22 3.23 8.75
CA ARG A 291 -7.85 4.63 8.66
C ARG A 291 -8.74 5.30 7.63
N PHE A 292 -9.38 6.39 8.02
CA PHE A 292 -10.20 7.22 7.16
C PHE A 292 -9.41 8.46 6.73
N ASP A 293 -9.20 8.66 5.44
CA ASP A 293 -8.45 9.83 4.93
C ASP A 293 -9.24 11.14 5.05
N THR A 294 -10.56 11.08 5.15
CA THR A 294 -11.42 12.25 5.33
C THR A 294 -11.46 12.68 6.78
N GLY A 295 -10.47 13.41 7.24
CA GLY A 295 -10.45 13.96 8.59
C GLY A 295 -9.51 13.26 9.55
N ASN A 296 -8.65 12.40 9.06
CA ASN A 296 -7.62 11.70 9.85
C ASN A 296 -8.17 10.88 11.04
N GLU A 297 -9.39 10.39 10.94
CA GLU A 297 -9.92 9.48 11.94
C GLU A 297 -9.31 8.09 11.78
N ILE A 298 -8.85 7.50 12.88
CA ILE A 298 -8.35 6.13 12.92
C ILE A 298 -9.17 5.34 13.91
N GLN A 299 -9.74 4.24 13.44
CA GLN A 299 -10.44 3.28 14.28
C GLN A 299 -9.69 1.96 14.35
N VAL A 300 -9.78 1.30 15.50
CA VAL A 300 -9.19 -0.02 15.72
C VAL A 300 -10.22 -0.96 16.33
N SER A 301 -10.11 -2.23 15.96
CA SER A 301 -10.85 -3.33 16.57
C SER A 301 -9.91 -4.51 16.80
N TYR A 302 -10.32 -5.50 17.56
CA TYR A 302 -9.52 -6.71 17.74
C TYR A 302 -10.36 -7.98 17.67
N LYS A 303 -9.67 -9.08 17.32
CA LYS A 303 -10.20 -10.44 17.44
C LYS A 303 -9.10 -11.41 17.89
N LYS A 304 -9.49 -12.46 18.60
CA LYS A 304 -8.61 -13.58 18.89
C LYS A 304 -8.34 -14.36 17.60
N VAL A 305 -7.07 -14.56 17.28
CA VAL A 305 -6.68 -15.27 16.04
C VAL A 305 -6.26 -16.71 16.32
N SER A 306 -5.47 -16.93 17.38
CA SER A 306 -4.97 -18.26 17.74
C SER A 306 -4.48 -18.28 19.18
N GLY A 307 -4.25 -19.48 19.69
CA GLY A 307 -3.70 -19.72 21.03
C GLY A 307 -4.76 -20.06 22.05
N THR A 308 -4.31 -20.72 23.10
CA THR A 308 -5.13 -21.09 24.28
C THR A 308 -4.78 -20.15 25.41
N PHE A 309 -5.77 -19.40 25.88
CA PHE A 309 -5.67 -18.66 27.13
C PHE A 309 -6.16 -19.57 28.25
N LYS A 310 -5.33 -19.85 29.23
CA LYS A 310 -5.68 -20.74 30.36
C LYS A 310 -6.75 -20.15 31.28
N SER A 311 -6.92 -18.84 31.22
CA SER A 311 -7.81 -18.08 32.08
C SER A 311 -8.65 -17.10 31.27
N GLN A 312 -9.71 -16.59 31.88
CA GLN A 312 -10.45 -15.45 31.30
C GLN A 312 -9.52 -14.25 31.20
N TRP A 313 -9.62 -13.54 30.10
CA TRP A 313 -8.84 -12.34 29.83
C TRP A 313 -9.76 -11.23 29.35
N GLN A 314 -9.32 -9.99 29.56
CA GLN A 314 -10.05 -8.79 29.20
C GLN A 314 -9.13 -7.79 28.53
N MET A 315 -9.61 -7.16 27.47
CA MET A 315 -8.96 -5.99 26.89
C MET A 315 -9.61 -4.72 27.42
N GLN A 316 -8.79 -3.74 27.71
CA GLN A 316 -9.22 -2.40 28.07
C GLN A 316 -8.43 -1.37 27.26
N TYR A 317 -9.01 -0.20 27.07
CA TYR A 317 -8.34 0.93 26.46
C TYR A 317 -8.56 2.22 27.27
N LYS A 318 -7.65 3.15 27.11
CA LYS A 318 -7.73 4.50 27.68
C LYS A 318 -7.11 5.48 26.69
N ARG A 319 -7.80 6.55 26.36
CA ARG A 319 -7.24 7.66 25.62
C ARG A 319 -6.60 8.67 26.56
N SER A 320 -5.70 9.53 26.09
CA SER A 320 -5.05 10.55 26.93
C SER A 320 -6.02 11.45 27.66
N LYS A 321 -7.20 11.71 27.06
CA LYS A 321 -8.28 12.53 27.64
C LYS A 321 -9.19 11.78 28.61
N ASP A 322 -9.11 10.46 28.67
CA ASP A 322 -9.96 9.66 29.55
C ASP A 322 -9.32 9.56 30.93
N SER A 323 -10.12 9.61 32.01
CA SER A 323 -9.66 9.44 33.41
C SER A 323 -9.37 7.98 33.74
N GLU A 324 -10.14 7.05 33.15
CA GLU A 324 -10.11 5.63 33.47
C GLU A 324 -10.02 4.73 32.24
N TYR A 325 -9.61 3.47 32.45
CA TYR A 325 -9.65 2.42 31.44
C TYR A 325 -11.09 1.93 31.26
N LYS A 326 -11.46 1.77 29.98
CA LYS A 326 -12.77 1.23 29.55
C LYS A 326 -12.58 -0.19 29.03
N ASN A 327 -13.54 -1.06 29.28
CA ASN A 327 -13.55 -2.38 28.70
C ASN A 327 -13.72 -2.30 27.18
N TRP A 328 -12.96 -3.13 26.47
CA TRP A 328 -13.00 -3.19 25.02
C TRP A 328 -13.41 -4.60 24.59
N GLN A 329 -14.51 -4.71 23.86
CA GLN A 329 -15.04 -6.00 23.44
C GLN A 329 -14.45 -6.45 22.08
N PRO A 330 -14.31 -7.76 21.85
CA PRO A 330 -13.92 -8.27 20.54
C PRO A 330 -14.89 -7.80 19.45
N GLY A 331 -14.38 -7.25 18.36
CA GLY A 331 -15.18 -6.72 17.26
C GLY A 331 -15.73 -5.31 17.46
N GLU A 332 -15.60 -4.74 18.65
CA GLU A 332 -15.93 -3.33 18.92
C GLU A 332 -14.88 -2.42 18.29
N TRP A 333 -15.32 -1.43 17.51
CA TRP A 333 -14.46 -0.41 16.91
C TRP A 333 -14.32 0.79 17.84
N ILE A 334 -13.10 1.18 18.15
CA ILE A 334 -12.80 2.36 18.95
C ILE A 334 -11.99 3.36 18.16
N THR A 335 -12.35 4.65 18.24
CA THR A 335 -11.59 5.73 17.61
C THR A 335 -10.35 6.04 18.44
N VAL A 336 -9.18 5.88 17.85
CA VAL A 336 -7.89 6.17 18.49
C VAL A 336 -7.27 7.49 18.01
N HIS A 337 -7.80 8.04 16.90
CA HIS A 337 -7.47 9.34 16.37
C HIS A 337 -8.73 10.01 15.83
N ASP A 338 -9.00 11.26 16.18
CA ASP A 338 -10.24 11.97 15.88
C ASP A 338 -10.07 13.17 14.94
N GLY A 339 -8.93 13.28 14.25
CA GLY A 339 -8.65 14.38 13.33
C GLY A 339 -8.14 15.67 13.97
N ASN A 340 -8.27 15.83 15.27
CA ASN A 340 -7.87 17.05 16.00
C ASN A 340 -6.53 16.93 16.74
N GLY A 341 -5.79 15.90 16.44
CA GLY A 341 -4.49 15.60 17.05
C GLY A 341 -4.42 14.19 17.63
N LEU A 342 -3.19 13.71 17.79
CA LEU A 342 -2.92 12.37 18.33
C LEU A 342 -3.42 12.26 19.77
N SER A 343 -4.56 11.62 19.98
CA SER A 343 -4.86 11.12 21.30
C SER A 343 -4.13 9.79 21.50
N ASN A 344 -3.12 9.79 22.35
CA ASN A 344 -2.46 8.56 22.75
C ASN A 344 -3.49 7.58 23.32
N THR A 345 -3.62 6.43 22.67
CA THR A 345 -4.49 5.36 23.17
C THR A 345 -3.63 4.25 23.74
N PHE A 346 -3.87 3.94 25.02
CA PHE A 346 -3.15 2.92 25.75
C PHE A 346 -4.03 1.68 25.83
N LEU A 347 -3.48 0.54 25.44
CA LEU A 347 -4.12 -0.77 25.55
C LEU A 347 -3.63 -1.47 26.81
N LYS A 348 -4.53 -2.10 27.52
CA LYS A 348 -4.26 -2.90 28.71
C LYS A 348 -4.89 -4.27 28.52
N PHE A 349 -4.05 -5.30 28.61
CA PHE A 349 -4.51 -6.68 28.69
C PHE A 349 -4.47 -7.13 30.15
N ILE A 350 -5.53 -7.74 30.61
CA ILE A 350 -5.66 -8.28 31.97
C ILE A 350 -6.08 -9.74 31.84
N ASN A 351 -5.34 -10.67 32.45
CA ASN A 351 -5.78 -12.04 32.62
C ASN A 351 -6.52 -12.23 33.96
N SER A 352 -7.12 -13.40 34.17
CA SER A 352 -7.85 -13.69 35.41
C SER A 352 -6.94 -13.74 36.66
N ASP A 353 -5.63 -13.86 36.45
CA ASP A 353 -4.64 -13.93 37.56
C ASP A 353 -4.19 -12.52 37.97
N GLY A 354 -4.77 -11.47 37.38
CA GLY A 354 -4.44 -10.07 37.66
C GLY A 354 -3.18 -9.57 36.98
N GLU A 355 -2.50 -10.40 36.18
CA GLU A 355 -1.34 -9.97 35.41
C GLU A 355 -1.77 -8.99 34.32
N THR A 356 -1.03 -7.93 34.18
CA THR A 356 -1.31 -6.87 33.20
C THR A 356 -0.16 -6.72 32.22
N ARG A 357 -0.51 -6.49 30.94
CA ARG A 357 0.41 -6.09 29.88
C ARG A 357 -0.10 -4.80 29.25
N TRP A 358 0.83 -3.90 28.97
CA TRP A 358 0.52 -2.57 28.46
C TRP A 358 1.09 -2.37 27.06
N GLN A 359 0.36 -1.67 26.21
CA GLN A 359 0.84 -1.27 24.93
C GLN A 359 0.22 0.05 24.49
N THR A 360 1.02 0.88 23.81
CA THR A 360 0.56 2.14 23.24
C THR A 360 0.24 1.91 21.75
N VAL A 361 -0.94 2.29 21.32
CA VAL A 361 -1.39 2.09 19.93
C VAL A 361 -0.59 2.96 18.97
N ASN A 362 -0.15 4.12 19.39
CA ASN A 362 0.60 5.08 18.57
C ASN A 362 1.89 4.52 17.95
N ASN A 363 2.49 3.48 18.55
CA ASN A 363 3.66 2.82 17.98
C ASN A 363 3.36 2.04 16.68
N TYR A 364 2.09 1.95 16.28
CA TYR A 364 1.65 1.24 15.08
C TYR A 364 1.24 2.19 13.95
N PHE A 365 1.06 3.49 14.23
CA PHE A 365 0.51 4.48 13.30
C PHE A 365 1.46 5.63 12.97
N THR A 366 2.64 5.65 13.56
CA THR A 366 3.69 6.64 13.29
C THR A 366 4.70 6.14 12.27
#